data_c8349208d7199b380a5816302d2977ce
#
_entry.id   c8349208d7199b380a5816302d2977ce
#
_cell.length_a   1.000
_cell.length_b   1.000
_cell.length_c   1.000
_cell.angle_alpha   90.00
_cell.angle_beta   90.00
_cell.angle_gamma   90.00
#
_symmetry.space_group_name_H-M   'P 1'
#
loop_
_entity.id
_entity.type
_entity.pdbx_description
1 polymer ?
#
loop_
_entity_poly.entity_id
_entity_poly.type
_entity_poly.pdbx_seq_one_letter_code
_entity_poly.pdbx_strand_id
1 'polypeptide(L)'
;MANKRNLKKIINYICSDVFSECMAASIYNGKKGDEDVKAILSSILIVHDSSIRRVSHPEPGMPKKVYYKDLKDKFNAQICEIVDQIINI
;
A
#
# COMPACT_ATOMS: atom_id res chain seq x y z
N MET A 1 12.56 14.48 8.88
CA MET A 1 12.97 13.27 9.59
C MET A 1 11.82 12.29 9.68
N ALA A 2 12.01 11.07 9.17
CA ALA A 2 10.96 10.06 9.23
C ALA A 2 10.86 9.49 10.64
N ASN A 3 9.66 9.50 11.22
CA ASN A 3 9.40 8.80 12.47
C ASN A 3 8.27 7.79 12.24
N LYS A 4 8.18 6.82 13.15
CA LYS A 4 7.22 5.73 13.04
C LYS A 4 5.79 6.23 12.88
N ARG A 5 5.41 7.22 13.66
CA ARG A 5 4.05 7.76 13.65
C ARG A 5 3.70 8.38 12.31
N ASN A 6 4.59 9.19 11.77
CA ASN A 6 4.37 9.83 10.46
C ASN A 6 4.35 8.82 9.33
N LEU A 7 5.24 7.81 9.37
CA LEU A 7 5.26 6.77 8.35
C LEU A 7 3.96 5.96 8.34
N LYS A 8 3.46 5.57 9.52
CA LYS A 8 2.19 4.86 9.62
C LYS A 8 1.03 5.69 9.08
N LYS A 9 1.03 6.99 9.37
CA LYS A 9 0.01 7.91 8.89
C LYS A 9 0.00 8.01 7.38
N ILE A 10 1.19 8.14 6.78
CA ILE A 10 1.35 8.23 5.32
C ILE A 10 0.89 6.92 4.66
N ILE A 11 1.31 5.78 5.20
CA ILE A 11 0.91 4.47 4.68
C ILE A 11 -0.61 4.30 4.74
N ASN A 12 -1.21 4.63 5.88
CA ASN A 12 -2.67 4.57 6.04
C ASN A 12 -3.39 5.45 5.04
N TYR A 13 -2.90 6.67 4.86
CA TYR A 13 -3.50 7.63 3.93
C TYR A 13 -3.44 7.13 2.50
N ILE A 14 -2.27 6.69 2.06
CA ILE A 14 -2.07 6.21 0.68
C ILE A 14 -2.89 4.96 0.42
N CYS A 15 -2.88 4.00 1.34
CA CYS A 15 -3.65 2.76 1.18
C CYS A 15 -5.16 3.04 1.14
N SER A 16 -5.66 3.95 1.97
CA SER A 16 -7.07 4.35 1.96
C SER A 16 -7.45 4.99 0.63
N ASP A 17 -6.60 5.86 0.11
CA ASP A 17 -6.84 6.53 -1.16
C ASP A 17 -6.89 5.54 -2.32
N VAL A 18 -5.91 4.63 -2.38
CA VAL A 18 -5.84 3.60 -3.42
C VAL A 18 -7.03 2.65 -3.32
N PHE A 19 -7.43 2.29 -2.10
CA PHE A 19 -8.60 1.43 -1.88
C PHE A 19 -9.86 2.11 -2.44
N SER A 20 -10.06 3.39 -2.13
CA SER A 20 -11.18 4.17 -2.63
C SER A 20 -11.18 4.27 -4.15
N GLU A 21 -10.02 4.48 -4.75
CA GLU A 21 -9.88 4.53 -6.20
C GLU A 21 -10.23 3.21 -6.85
N CYS A 22 -9.83 2.10 -6.25
CA CYS A 22 -10.17 0.77 -6.75
C CYS A 22 -11.68 0.55 -6.71
N MET A 23 -12.32 0.91 -5.61
CA MET A 23 -13.77 0.80 -5.48
C MET A 23 -14.50 1.66 -6.51
N ALA A 24 -14.08 2.91 -6.68
CA ALA A 24 -14.67 3.82 -7.64
C ALA A 24 -14.51 3.30 -9.07
N ALA A 25 -13.31 2.83 -9.42
CA ALA A 25 -13.04 2.29 -10.75
C ALA A 25 -13.89 1.05 -11.03
N SER A 26 -14.04 0.17 -10.02
CA SER A 26 -14.83 -1.05 -10.18
C SER A 26 -16.32 -0.74 -10.43
N ILE A 27 -16.86 0.25 -9.73
CA ILE A 27 -18.25 0.69 -9.91
C ILE A 27 -18.40 1.36 -11.27
N TYR A 28 -17.50 2.25 -11.61
CA TYR A 28 -17.54 3.01 -12.87
C TYR A 28 -17.51 2.08 -14.08
N ASN A 29 -16.67 1.05 -14.02
CA ASN A 29 -16.52 0.09 -15.12
C ASN A 29 -17.48 -1.09 -15.06
N GLY A 30 -18.41 -1.10 -14.11
CA GLY A 30 -19.39 -2.18 -13.97
C GLY A 30 -18.78 -3.50 -13.51
N LYS A 31 -17.66 -3.47 -12.83
CA LYS A 31 -16.94 -4.67 -12.38
C LYS A 31 -17.04 -4.92 -10.89
N LYS A 32 -18.02 -4.32 -10.24
CA LYS A 32 -18.26 -4.53 -8.82
C LYS A 32 -18.47 -6.02 -8.54
N GLY A 33 -17.70 -6.57 -7.61
CA GLY A 33 -17.77 -7.99 -7.27
C GLY A 33 -16.96 -8.91 -8.15
N ASP A 34 -16.23 -8.37 -9.13
CA ASP A 34 -15.34 -9.12 -9.99
C ASP A 34 -14.18 -9.71 -9.17
N GLU A 35 -13.72 -10.92 -9.57
CA GLU A 35 -12.61 -11.58 -8.89
C GLU A 35 -11.31 -10.78 -8.97
N ASP A 36 -11.07 -10.12 -10.09
CA ASP A 36 -9.89 -9.27 -10.26
C ASP A 36 -9.92 -8.09 -9.29
N VAL A 37 -11.08 -7.48 -9.09
CA VAL A 37 -11.25 -6.39 -8.14
C VAL A 37 -11.00 -6.89 -6.72
N LYS A 38 -11.55 -8.04 -6.37
CA LYS A 38 -11.32 -8.64 -5.05
C LYS A 38 -9.85 -8.92 -4.80
N ALA A 39 -9.14 -9.42 -5.82
CA ALA A 39 -7.70 -9.68 -5.72
C ALA A 39 -6.92 -8.40 -5.48
N ILE A 40 -7.27 -7.32 -6.16
CA ILE A 40 -6.61 -6.02 -5.98
C ILE A 40 -6.86 -5.49 -4.56
N LEU A 41 -8.10 -5.55 -4.09
CA LEU A 41 -8.44 -5.10 -2.74
C LEU A 41 -7.69 -5.90 -1.68
N SER A 42 -7.57 -7.21 -1.86
CA SER A 42 -6.79 -8.07 -0.97
C SER A 42 -5.31 -7.68 -0.97
N SER A 43 -4.76 -7.38 -2.15
CA SER A 43 -3.37 -6.94 -2.28
C SER A 43 -3.11 -5.64 -1.51
N ILE A 44 -4.04 -4.70 -1.58
CA ILE A 44 -3.92 -3.43 -0.84
C ILE A 44 -3.85 -3.69 0.67
N LEU A 45 -4.73 -4.57 1.17
CA LEU A 45 -4.75 -4.91 2.58
C LEU A 45 -3.46 -5.60 3.02
N ILE A 46 -2.94 -6.50 2.20
CA ILE A 46 -1.68 -7.19 2.49
C ILE A 46 -0.51 -6.22 2.53
N VAL A 47 -0.42 -5.32 1.54
CA VAL A 47 0.64 -4.31 1.50
C VAL A 47 0.55 -3.39 2.71
N HIS A 48 -0.64 -2.96 3.06
CA HIS A 48 -0.87 -2.11 4.24
C HIS A 48 -0.38 -2.80 5.51
N ASP A 49 -0.84 -4.00 5.77
CA ASP A 49 -0.50 -4.75 6.98
C ASP A 49 1.01 -5.01 7.07
N SER A 50 1.60 -5.48 5.97
CA SER A 50 3.04 -5.75 5.88
C SER A 50 3.86 -4.49 6.15
N SER A 51 3.48 -3.38 5.54
CA SER A 51 4.20 -2.11 5.68
C SER A 51 4.11 -1.56 7.11
N ILE A 52 2.93 -1.63 7.73
CA ILE A 52 2.74 -1.19 9.11
C ILE A 52 3.59 -2.03 10.07
N ARG A 53 3.63 -3.34 9.87
CA ARG A 53 4.46 -4.23 10.69
C ARG A 53 5.94 -3.89 10.57
N ARG A 54 6.40 -3.60 9.36
CA ARG A 54 7.80 -3.26 9.11
C ARG A 54 8.18 -1.93 9.75
N VAL A 55 7.27 -0.97 9.80
CA VAL A 55 7.50 0.29 10.52
C VAL A 55 7.68 0.03 12.01
N SER A 56 6.87 -0.85 12.58
CA SER A 56 6.88 -1.17 14.01
C SER A 56 8.07 -2.02 14.44
N HIS A 57 8.63 -2.81 13.53
CA HIS A 57 9.69 -3.78 13.84
C HIS A 57 10.88 -3.60 12.90
N PRO A 58 11.68 -2.52 13.09
CA PRO A 58 12.87 -2.31 12.28
C PRO A 58 13.89 -3.44 12.50
N GLU A 59 14.59 -3.79 11.43
CA GLU A 59 15.55 -4.88 11.45
C GLU A 59 16.76 -4.54 12.32
N PRO A 60 17.12 -5.41 13.28
CA PRO A 60 18.32 -5.18 14.10
C PRO A 60 19.59 -5.18 13.25
N GLY A 61 20.50 -4.29 13.56
CA GLY A 61 21.76 -4.20 12.84
C GLY A 61 21.75 -3.32 11.60
N MET A 62 20.55 -2.90 11.15
CA MET A 62 20.45 -1.97 10.03
C MET A 62 20.20 -0.56 10.56
N PRO A 63 20.91 0.47 10.08
CA PRO A 63 20.63 1.84 10.49
C PRO A 63 19.17 2.20 10.17
N LYS A 64 18.51 2.85 11.12
CA LYS A 64 17.08 3.21 10.96
C LYS A 64 16.82 4.01 9.69
N LYS A 65 17.68 4.94 9.38
CA LYS A 65 17.57 5.79 8.20
C LYS A 65 17.54 4.97 6.91
N VAL A 66 18.45 3.99 6.81
CA VAL A 66 18.54 3.08 5.65
C VAL A 66 17.31 2.17 5.61
N TYR A 67 16.92 1.63 6.75
CA TYR A 67 15.79 0.72 6.84
C TYR A 67 14.50 1.40 6.38
N TYR A 68 14.22 2.62 6.87
CA TYR A 68 12.99 3.34 6.52
C TYR A 68 12.99 3.82 5.08
N LYS A 69 14.17 4.14 4.53
CA LYS A 69 14.28 4.48 3.11
C LYS A 69 13.93 3.27 2.25
N ASP A 70 14.47 2.11 2.59
CA ASP A 70 14.20 0.87 1.88
C ASP A 70 12.70 0.51 1.95
N LEU A 71 12.12 0.66 3.14
CA LEU A 71 10.70 0.43 3.36
C LEU A 71 9.83 1.31 2.46
N LYS A 72 10.15 2.60 2.37
CA LYS A 72 9.44 3.55 1.53
C LYS A 72 9.55 3.18 0.06
N ASP A 73 10.75 2.82 -0.39
CA ASP A 73 10.98 2.45 -1.79
C ASP A 73 10.17 1.21 -2.16
N LYS A 74 10.18 0.20 -1.30
CA LYS A 74 9.41 -1.02 -1.53
C LYS A 74 7.90 -0.77 -1.49
N PHE A 75 7.45 0.03 -0.55
CA PHE A 75 6.04 0.40 -0.45
C PHE A 75 5.59 1.12 -1.71
N ASN A 76 6.35 2.10 -2.17
CA ASN A 76 6.02 2.86 -3.38
C ASN A 76 5.97 1.95 -4.61
N ALA A 77 6.91 1.03 -4.74
CA ALA A 77 6.92 0.07 -5.85
C ALA A 77 5.67 -0.81 -5.84
N GLN A 78 5.28 -1.30 -4.68
CA GLN A 78 4.08 -2.14 -4.53
C GLN A 78 2.81 -1.35 -4.83
N ILE A 79 2.72 -0.11 -4.38
CA ILE A 79 1.56 0.75 -4.64
C ILE A 79 1.48 1.07 -6.14
N CYS A 80 2.59 1.34 -6.80
CA CYS A 80 2.62 1.59 -8.25
C CYS A 80 2.08 0.39 -9.03
N GLU A 81 2.45 -0.83 -8.64
CA GLU A 81 1.92 -2.03 -9.28
C GLU A 81 0.41 -2.15 -9.10
N ILE A 82 -0.08 -1.86 -7.90
CA ILE A 82 -1.51 -1.91 -7.62
C ILE A 82 -2.27 -0.86 -8.43
N VAL A 83 -1.74 0.35 -8.53
CA VAL A 83 -2.34 1.43 -9.32
C VAL A 83 -2.42 1.01 -10.79
N ASP A 84 -1.37 0.39 -11.33
CA ASP A 84 -1.39 -0.14 -12.70
C ASP A 84 -2.51 -1.16 -12.89
N GLN A 85 -2.71 -2.04 -11.92
CA GLN A 85 -3.80 -3.02 -11.98
C GLN A 85 -5.17 -2.34 -11.96
N ILE A 86 -5.33 -1.29 -11.17
CA ILE A 86 -6.57 -0.53 -11.09
C ILE A 86 -6.87 0.14 -12.43
N ILE A 87 -5.87 0.72 -13.08
CA ILE A 87 -6.01 1.37 -14.38
C ILE A 87 -6.49 0.37 -15.43
N ASN A 88 -6.08 -0.89 -15.32
CA ASN A 88 -6.43 -1.93 -16.27
C ASN A 88 -7.74 -2.67 -15.96
N ILE A 89 -8.45 -2.27 -14.95
CA ILE A 89 -9.81 -2.82 -14.67
C ILE A 89 -10.80 -2.43 -15.81
#